data_99b23fd1c753cd9d71cf2773befba320
#
_entry.id   99b23fd1c753cd9d71cf2773befba320
#
_cell.length_a   1.000
_cell.length_b   1.000
_cell.length_c   1.000
_cell.angle_alpha   90.00
_cell.angle_beta   90.00
_cell.angle_gamma   90.00
#
_symmetry.space_group_name_H-M   'P 1'
#
loop_
_entity.id
_entity.type
_entity.pdbx_description
1 polymer ?
#
loop_
_entity_poly.entity_id
_entity_poly.type
_entity_poly.pdbx_seq_one_letter_code
_entity_poly.pdbx_strand_id
1 'polypeptide(L)'
;SGSGGAAGADYIIAQGTTGKWMWRKWASGIAEMWATFDAPSLTMTSQTWGPLYTASWMGLEVNKQAREYPFAFIENPIVSATPTVGSGNIWLATNTENDIGTRLTHAPAYQCVRGSDAIVDSPQISYYVVGRYK
;
A
#
# COMPACT_ATOMS: atom_id res chain seq x y z
N SER A 1 16.40 -20.10 24.31
CA SER A 1 16.20 -20.44 24.09
C SER A 1 15.43 -20.47 24.25
N GLY A 2 15.05 -20.26 24.20
CA GLY A 2 14.57 -20.58 24.00
C GLY A 2 13.78 -20.52 24.26
N SER A 3 13.79 -19.98 24.36
CA SER A 3 13.29 -20.20 24.23
C SER A 3 12.50 -20.49 23.99
N GLY A 4 12.60 -20.20 24.64
CA GLY A 4 11.98 -20.57 24.05
C GLY A 4 11.47 -20.82 23.25
N GLY A 5 11.07 -20.62 23.78
CA GLY A 5 10.89 -21.14 22.59
C GLY A 5 12.19 -21.50 22.21
N ALA A 6 12.17 -22.23 21.33
CA ALA A 6 13.42 -22.56 20.75
C ALA A 6 14.24 -21.28 20.61
N ALA A 7 15.49 -21.34 20.97
CA ALA A 7 16.41 -20.23 20.76
C ALA A 7 16.34 -19.80 19.30
N GLY A 8 16.22 -18.54 19.05
CA GLY A 8 16.09 -17.99 17.70
C GLY A 8 14.66 -17.93 17.17
N ALA A 9 13.70 -18.52 17.88
CA ALA A 9 12.31 -18.38 17.47
C ALA A 9 11.85 -16.95 17.69
N ASP A 10 11.21 -16.39 16.68
CA ASP A 10 10.60 -15.07 16.77
C ASP A 10 9.15 -15.17 17.24
N TYR A 11 8.63 -14.11 17.78
CA TYR A 11 7.25 -14.10 18.26
C TYR A 11 6.67 -12.69 18.20
N ILE A 12 5.36 -12.62 18.12
CA ILE A 12 4.64 -11.36 18.06
C ILE A 12 4.60 -10.75 19.46
N ILE A 13 5.07 -9.52 19.60
CA ILE A 13 5.05 -8.78 20.87
C ILE A 13 3.89 -7.79 20.94
N ALA A 14 3.33 -7.37 19.83
CA ALA A 14 2.20 -6.45 19.77
C ALA A 14 1.51 -6.59 18.43
N GLN A 15 0.21 -6.37 18.41
CA GLN A 15 -0.56 -6.31 17.18
C GLN A 15 -1.80 -5.46 17.40
N GLY A 16 -2.36 -4.93 16.33
CA GLY A 16 -3.52 -4.06 16.42
C GLY A 16 -4.03 -3.60 15.09
N THR A 17 -4.95 -2.65 15.14
CA THR A 17 -5.54 -2.01 13.98
C THR A 17 -5.55 -0.50 14.20
N THR A 18 -5.07 0.24 13.21
CA THR A 18 -5.06 1.70 13.23
C THR A 18 -5.64 2.19 11.90
N GLY A 19 -6.82 2.80 11.94
CA GLY A 19 -7.53 3.14 10.72
C GLY A 19 -7.84 1.87 9.93
N LYS A 20 -7.47 1.84 8.66
CA LYS A 20 -7.62 0.65 7.82
C LYS A 20 -6.43 -0.28 7.88
N TRP A 21 -5.38 0.11 8.60
CA TRP A 21 -4.15 -0.65 8.71
C TRP A 21 -4.25 -1.67 9.84
N MET A 22 -4.05 -2.94 9.52
CA MET A 22 -3.78 -3.99 10.50
C MET A 22 -2.27 -4.18 10.57
N TRP A 23 -1.73 -4.43 11.77
CA TRP A 23 -0.30 -4.52 11.95
C TRP A 23 0.09 -5.47 13.05
N ARG A 24 1.31 -5.96 12.97
CA ARG A 24 1.93 -6.73 14.05
C ARG A 24 3.42 -6.46 14.11
N LYS A 25 3.94 -6.51 15.31
CA LYS A 25 5.36 -6.33 15.61
C LYS A 25 5.93 -7.61 16.18
N TRP A 26 7.09 -7.96 15.70
CA TRP A 26 7.81 -9.15 16.13
C TRP A 26 8.96 -8.75 17.06
N ALA A 27 9.34 -9.65 17.98
CA ALA A 27 10.41 -9.41 18.95
C ALA A 27 11.75 -9.10 18.29
N SER A 28 11.98 -9.64 17.10
CA SER A 28 13.19 -9.41 16.31
C SER A 28 13.38 -7.99 15.79
N GLY A 29 12.34 -7.15 15.89
CA GLY A 29 12.36 -5.80 15.32
C GLY A 29 11.70 -5.70 13.95
N ILE A 30 11.17 -6.79 13.44
CA ILE A 30 10.38 -6.81 12.20
C ILE A 30 8.95 -6.41 12.51
N ALA A 31 8.35 -5.66 11.62
CA ALA A 31 6.93 -5.38 11.64
C ALA A 31 6.33 -5.59 10.27
N GLU A 32 5.08 -6.02 10.25
CA GLU A 32 4.31 -6.13 9.03
C GLU A 32 2.97 -5.43 9.21
N MET A 33 2.46 -4.89 8.12
CA MET A 33 1.16 -4.24 8.13
C MET A 33 0.50 -4.37 6.76
N TRP A 34 -0.81 -4.32 6.75
CA TRP A 34 -1.58 -4.46 5.52
C TRP A 34 -2.88 -3.67 5.63
N ALA A 35 -3.35 -3.20 4.48
CA ALA A 35 -4.59 -2.46 4.38
C ALA A 35 -5.17 -2.60 2.99
N THR A 36 -6.49 -2.51 2.89
CA THR A 36 -7.21 -2.46 1.62
C THR A 36 -8.02 -1.17 1.59
N PHE A 37 -7.88 -0.43 0.51
CA PHE A 37 -8.59 0.82 0.28
C PHE A 37 -9.49 0.71 -0.94
N ASP A 38 -10.71 1.19 -0.80
CA ASP A 38 -11.66 1.31 -1.89
C ASP A 38 -11.54 2.71 -2.50
N ALA A 39 -11.84 2.81 -3.78
CA ALA A 39 -11.94 4.10 -4.44
C ALA A 39 -13.23 4.15 -5.26
N PRO A 40 -13.76 5.35 -5.54
CA PRO A 40 -14.87 5.47 -6.48
C PRO A 40 -14.44 5.05 -7.87
N SER A 41 -15.40 4.77 -8.74
CA SER A 41 -15.12 4.39 -10.12
C SER A 41 -14.16 5.37 -10.78
N LEU A 42 -13.19 4.83 -11.53
CA LEU A 42 -12.18 5.62 -12.20
C LEU A 42 -12.59 5.85 -13.65
N THR A 43 -12.70 7.11 -14.05
CA THR A 43 -12.93 7.48 -15.43
C THR A 43 -11.59 7.60 -16.15
N MET A 44 -11.25 6.59 -16.95
CA MET A 44 -9.97 6.51 -17.66
C MET A 44 -10.20 6.71 -19.15
N THR A 45 -10.49 7.97 -19.52
CA THR A 45 -10.88 8.32 -20.90
C THR A 45 -9.91 9.30 -21.55
N SER A 46 -8.86 9.70 -20.84
CA SER A 46 -7.84 10.63 -21.38
C SER A 46 -6.49 9.95 -21.45
N GLN A 47 -5.83 10.10 -22.58
CA GLN A 47 -4.47 9.62 -22.78
C GLN A 47 -3.49 10.65 -22.21
N THR A 48 -2.98 10.38 -21.01
CA THR A 48 -2.11 11.31 -20.31
C THR A 48 -0.67 10.82 -20.17
N TRP A 49 -0.40 9.62 -20.64
CA TRP A 49 0.94 9.04 -20.65
C TRP A 49 1.20 8.37 -22.00
N GLY A 50 1.52 9.20 -23.02
CA GLY A 50 1.61 8.70 -24.39
C GLY A 50 0.28 8.12 -24.83
N PRO A 51 0.27 6.90 -25.39
CA PRO A 51 -0.98 6.26 -25.80
C PRO A 51 -1.77 5.66 -24.64
N LEU A 52 -1.28 5.74 -23.41
CA LEU A 52 -1.89 5.09 -22.26
C LEU A 52 -2.88 6.01 -21.55
N TYR A 53 -3.95 5.40 -21.08
CA TYR A 53 -4.97 6.05 -20.28
C TYR A 53 -4.62 5.89 -18.82
N THR A 54 -4.66 6.96 -18.04
CA THR A 54 -4.28 6.93 -16.64
C THR A 54 -5.31 7.58 -15.73
N ALA A 55 -5.31 7.15 -14.47
CA ALA A 55 -6.02 7.80 -13.39
C ALA A 55 -5.17 7.70 -12.14
N SER A 56 -5.15 8.76 -11.34
CA SER A 56 -4.44 8.74 -10.09
C SER A 56 -5.28 7.97 -9.06
N TRP A 57 -4.64 7.05 -8.32
CA TRP A 57 -5.29 6.37 -7.20
C TRP A 57 -5.23 7.24 -5.95
N MET A 58 -5.51 8.50 -6.15
CA MET A 58 -5.58 9.47 -5.09
C MET A 58 -7.01 9.96 -5.01
N GLY A 59 -7.56 9.94 -3.87
CA GLY A 59 -8.93 10.32 -3.69
C GLY A 59 -9.32 10.19 -2.24
N LEU A 60 -10.57 10.01 -2.00
CA LEU A 60 -11.10 10.04 -0.64
C LEU A 60 -10.51 8.96 0.26
N GLU A 61 -10.23 7.77 -0.29
CA GLU A 61 -9.77 6.64 0.51
C GLU A 61 -8.25 6.48 0.49
N VAL A 62 -7.56 6.89 -0.57
CA VAL A 62 -6.14 6.57 -0.78
C VAL A 62 -5.28 7.84 -0.82
N ASN A 63 -5.69 8.89 -0.15
CA ASN A 63 -4.91 10.11 -0.03
C ASN A 63 -3.69 9.89 0.86
N LYS A 64 -2.81 10.89 0.94
CA LYS A 64 -1.58 10.80 1.72
C LYS A 64 -1.86 10.45 3.19
N GLN A 65 -2.89 11.03 3.78
CA GLN A 65 -3.23 10.77 5.18
C GLN A 65 -3.65 9.31 5.40
N ALA A 66 -4.43 8.73 4.49
CA ALA A 66 -4.86 7.35 4.59
C ALA A 66 -3.67 6.37 4.42
N ARG A 67 -2.66 6.78 3.66
CA ARG A 67 -1.46 5.96 3.41
C ARG A 67 -0.42 6.06 4.51
N GLU A 68 -0.63 6.88 5.53
CA GLU A 68 0.28 6.98 6.67
C GLU A 68 0.26 5.66 7.46
N TYR A 69 1.45 5.13 7.71
CA TYR A 69 1.59 3.90 8.49
C TYR A 69 1.22 4.13 9.95
N PRO A 70 0.70 3.11 10.64
CA PRO A 70 0.45 3.20 12.09
C PRO A 70 1.67 3.61 12.92
N PHE A 71 2.87 3.29 12.43
CA PHE A 71 4.14 3.69 13.04
C PHE A 71 5.21 3.73 11.96
N ALA A 72 6.29 4.45 12.24
CA ALA A 72 7.37 4.60 11.29
C ALA A 72 8.31 3.38 11.28
N PHE A 73 8.88 3.09 10.13
CA PHE A 73 9.99 2.15 9.99
C PHE A 73 11.31 2.90 10.16
N ILE A 74 12.38 2.19 10.53
CA ILE A 74 13.72 2.79 10.69
C ILE A 74 14.55 2.71 9.42
N GLU A 75 14.11 1.90 8.47
CA GLU A 75 14.70 1.82 7.12
C GLU A 75 13.59 1.55 6.13
N ASN A 76 13.86 1.72 4.85
CA ASN A 76 12.81 1.59 3.82
C ASN A 76 12.18 0.20 3.86
N PRO A 77 10.88 0.11 4.09
CA PRO A 77 10.19 -1.17 4.09
C PRO A 77 9.99 -1.69 2.67
N ILE A 78 9.74 -2.99 2.57
CA ILE A 78 9.29 -3.60 1.33
C ILE A 78 7.78 -3.45 1.25
N VAL A 79 7.29 -2.97 0.10
CA VAL A 79 5.86 -2.74 -0.11
C VAL A 79 5.40 -3.49 -1.34
N SER A 80 4.35 -4.26 -1.19
CA SER A 80 3.61 -4.86 -2.30
C SER A 80 2.24 -4.20 -2.38
N ALA A 81 1.78 -3.91 -3.58
CA ALA A 81 0.45 -3.36 -3.81
C ALA A 81 -0.23 -4.14 -4.93
N THR A 82 -1.47 -4.52 -4.70
CA THR A 82 -2.25 -5.33 -5.63
C THR A 82 -3.58 -4.64 -5.91
N PRO A 83 -3.89 -4.32 -7.17
CA PRO A 83 -5.18 -3.76 -7.54
C PRO A 83 -6.20 -4.87 -7.81
N THR A 84 -7.45 -4.59 -7.48
CA THR A 84 -8.60 -5.38 -7.92
C THR A 84 -9.69 -4.45 -8.41
N VAL A 85 -10.51 -4.91 -9.33
CA VAL A 85 -11.59 -4.12 -9.91
C VAL A 85 -12.83 -4.97 -10.09
N GLY A 86 -13.99 -4.32 -10.07
CA GLY A 86 -15.24 -5.00 -10.39
C GLY A 86 -15.44 -5.18 -11.90
N SER A 87 -14.96 -4.24 -12.69
CA SER A 87 -14.96 -4.32 -14.15
C SER A 87 -13.83 -3.47 -14.71
N GLY A 88 -13.38 -3.78 -15.91
CA GLY A 88 -12.23 -3.16 -16.52
C GLY A 88 -10.94 -3.83 -16.03
N ASN A 89 -9.83 -3.51 -16.68
CA ASN A 89 -8.51 -4.01 -16.30
C ASN A 89 -7.58 -2.83 -16.11
N ILE A 90 -6.76 -2.89 -15.08
CA ILE A 90 -5.74 -1.87 -14.81
C ILE A 90 -4.45 -2.54 -14.38
N TRP A 91 -3.35 -1.81 -14.51
CA TRP A 91 -2.14 -2.09 -13.75
C TRP A 91 -1.69 -0.81 -13.05
N LEU A 92 -0.82 -0.96 -12.09
CA LEU A 92 -0.31 0.15 -11.29
C LEU A 92 1.06 0.59 -11.80
N ALA A 93 1.26 1.91 -11.83
CA ALA A 93 2.56 2.50 -12.11
C ALA A 93 2.90 3.49 -11.01
N THR A 94 4.18 3.86 -10.91
CA THR A 94 4.62 4.84 -9.91
C THR A 94 3.97 6.20 -10.14
N ASN A 95 3.78 6.92 -9.06
CA ASN A 95 3.20 8.25 -9.09
C ASN A 95 4.25 9.27 -8.62
N THR A 96 4.23 10.46 -9.21
CA THR A 96 5.16 11.54 -8.88
C THR A 96 5.01 12.08 -7.47
N GLU A 97 3.94 11.73 -6.77
CA GLU A 97 3.74 12.13 -5.38
C GLU A 97 4.51 11.25 -4.38
N ASN A 98 5.23 10.24 -4.85
CA ASN A 98 6.08 9.43 -4.00
C ASN A 98 7.35 10.19 -3.68
N ASP A 99 7.39 10.76 -2.48
CA ASP A 99 8.52 11.50 -1.97
C ASP A 99 9.45 10.54 -1.23
N ILE A 100 10.74 10.65 -1.49
CA ILE A 100 11.75 9.84 -0.80
C ILE A 100 11.72 10.08 0.72
N GLY A 101 11.37 11.29 1.16
CA GLY A 101 11.30 11.63 2.57
C GLY A 101 10.14 10.99 3.32
N THR A 102 9.16 10.40 2.63
CA THR A 102 7.98 9.80 3.26
C THR A 102 7.99 8.28 3.24
N ARG A 103 9.03 7.65 2.69
CA ARG A 103 9.09 6.19 2.55
C ARG A 103 9.02 5.42 3.87
N LEU A 104 9.49 6.03 4.95
CA LEU A 104 9.48 5.40 6.28
C LEU A 104 8.13 5.51 6.97
N THR A 105 7.28 6.40 6.53
CA THR A 105 6.04 6.76 7.23
C THR A 105 4.77 6.56 6.42
N HIS A 106 4.88 6.44 5.10
CA HIS A 106 3.72 6.36 4.20
C HIS A 106 3.90 5.31 3.14
N ALA A 107 2.81 4.62 2.82
CA ALA A 107 2.76 3.73 1.66
C ALA A 107 2.84 4.57 0.38
N PRO A 108 3.42 4.01 -0.70
CA PRO A 108 3.55 4.73 -1.95
C PRO A 108 2.18 4.97 -2.61
N ALA A 109 2.07 6.07 -3.33
CA ALA A 109 0.96 6.34 -4.21
C ALA A 109 1.22 5.71 -5.57
N TYR A 110 0.15 5.30 -6.25
CA TYR A 110 0.22 4.73 -7.59
C TYR A 110 -0.76 5.43 -8.50
N GLN A 111 -0.49 5.37 -9.78
CA GLN A 111 -1.47 5.70 -10.81
C GLN A 111 -1.95 4.42 -11.46
N CYS A 112 -3.21 4.42 -11.89
CA CYS A 112 -3.80 3.32 -12.63
C CYS A 112 -3.58 3.55 -14.12
N VAL A 113 -3.28 2.49 -14.86
CA VAL A 113 -2.93 2.57 -16.28
C VAL A 113 -3.72 1.54 -17.05
N ARG A 114 -4.16 1.92 -18.24
CA ARG A 114 -4.86 1.04 -19.21
C ARG A 114 -4.41 1.36 -20.62
N GLY A 115 -4.55 0.38 -21.49
CA GLY A 115 -4.26 0.56 -22.91
C GLY A 115 -5.44 1.08 -23.73
N SER A 116 -6.64 1.17 -23.17
CA SER A 116 -7.84 1.67 -23.84
C SER A 116 -8.72 2.43 -22.85
N ASP A 117 -9.64 3.25 -23.38
CA ASP A 117 -10.55 4.00 -22.51
C ASP A 117 -11.56 3.06 -21.83
N ALA A 118 -11.91 3.41 -20.60
CA ALA A 118 -12.93 2.70 -19.85
C ALA A 118 -13.31 3.48 -18.60
N ILE A 119 -14.47 3.14 -18.05
CA ILE A 119 -14.80 3.45 -16.67
C ILE A 119 -14.50 2.17 -15.88
N VAL A 120 -13.57 2.25 -14.94
CA VAL A 120 -13.19 1.12 -14.09
C VAL A 120 -14.04 1.15 -12.84
N ASP A 121 -14.81 0.11 -12.64
CA ASP A 121 -15.79 0.04 -11.56
C ASP A 121 -15.20 -0.64 -10.33
N SER A 122 -15.56 -0.12 -9.16
CA SER A 122 -15.22 -0.68 -7.86
C SER A 122 -13.73 -1.00 -7.68
N PRO A 123 -12.83 -0.05 -7.96
CA PRO A 123 -11.40 -0.31 -7.80
C PRO A 123 -11.03 -0.40 -6.33
N GLN A 124 -10.13 -1.34 -6.03
CA GLN A 124 -9.51 -1.50 -4.70
C GLN A 124 -8.02 -1.65 -4.85
N ILE A 125 -7.28 -1.18 -3.85
CA ILE A 125 -5.84 -1.43 -3.75
C ILE A 125 -5.53 -2.03 -2.38
N SER A 126 -4.79 -3.13 -2.38
CA SER A 126 -4.33 -3.77 -1.16
C SER A 126 -2.83 -3.60 -1.03
N TYR A 127 -2.40 -3.12 0.12
CA TYR A 127 -0.99 -2.97 0.47
C TYR A 127 -0.57 -4.06 1.45
N TYR A 128 0.63 -4.59 1.25
CA TYR A 128 1.31 -5.39 2.25
C TYR A 128 2.70 -4.81 2.44
N VAL A 129 3.07 -4.52 3.68
CA VAL A 129 4.31 -3.81 4.02
C VAL A 129 5.04 -4.58 5.10
N VAL A 130 6.33 -4.78 4.91
CA VAL A 130 7.18 -5.43 5.89
C VAL A 130 8.52 -4.70 5.99
N GLY A 131 8.98 -4.49 7.21
CA GLY A 131 10.23 -3.79 7.44
C GLY A 131 10.64 -3.83 8.89
N ARG A 132 11.62 -3.01 9.25
CA ARG A 132 12.12 -2.93 10.60
C ARG A 132 11.58 -1.70 11.30
N TYR A 133 11.04 -1.90 12.51
CA TYR A 133 10.58 -0.79 13.35
C TYR A 133 11.59 -0.47 14.48
N LYS A 134 12.57 -1.35 14.68
CA LYS A 134 13.66 -1.12 15.63
C LYS A 134 14.89 -1.94 15.27
#